data_3b84d9cd3e9a87ce42ffba4036760fcc
#
_entry.id   3b84d9cd3e9a87ce42ffba4036760fcc
#
_cell.length_a   1.000
_cell.length_b   1.000
_cell.length_c   1.000
_cell.angle_alpha   90.00
_cell.angle_beta   90.00
_cell.angle_gamma   90.00
#
_symmetry.space_group_name_H-M   'P 1'
#
loop_
_entity.id
_entity.type
_entity.pdbx_description
1 polymer ?
#
loop_
_entity_poly.entity_id
_entity_poly.type
_entity_poly.pdbx_seq_one_letter_code
_entity_poly.pdbx_strand_id
1 'polypeptide(L)'
;MNKLNATRLYACLCLFVMALTTSYAQDNVIDEVVWIVGDEAILKSDVENERLNAQYEGRHFDGDPYCVIPEELAVQKLFLHQAEIDSVEVSEQQVIQDVEQRIAWLTEVIGSKERMEEQYNKTSTQIRETMRENVREGLMVQEMQKKIVGDIKLTPSEVRNYFNNLSQDSIPFIPTQVEVQIITREPKVKEEEIERVKKELRDFTERINKGETTFSTLARLYSEDPGSARMGGEYEKFQGRGELTPEFANVVFNLTDTKKISKVFQTEYGFHIAQLIEKRGDRIRYRHILIKPRIDEEEFDTEIHRLDTLANDIRKGKVTFDEAAAWVSQDKKTRNNHGLLANPQSTTSRFEMQQLAGMVSQELAKVVENMQIGEISKPFRMVMVESGKEVCAIVKLKNRIDGHKATISEDYQRLKDIVTQKRSEEKLQKWILEKQKKTYVRINPNWRKCNFKYPGWVK
;
A
#
# COMPACT_ATOMS: atom_id res chain seq x y z
N MET A 1 85.25 -10.89 22.55
CA MET A 1 84.82 -10.89 21.15
C MET A 1 83.32 -11.42 20.97
N ASN A 2 82.46 -11.43 21.97
CA ASN A 2 81.15 -12.09 21.81
C ASN A 2 79.89 -11.19 22.00
N LYS A 3 80.02 -9.91 22.26
CA LYS A 3 78.89 -9.03 22.43
C LYS A 3 78.40 -8.32 21.11
N LEU A 4 79.30 -8.18 20.14
CA LEU A 4 78.98 -7.50 18.87
C LEU A 4 78.18 -8.38 17.90
N ASN A 5 78.27 -9.69 17.99
CA ASN A 5 77.58 -10.63 17.13
C ASN A 5 76.10 -10.87 17.56
N ALA A 6 75.85 -10.79 18.87
CA ALA A 6 74.49 -10.95 19.38
C ALA A 6 73.60 -9.75 19.00
N THR A 7 74.12 -8.51 19.07
CA THR A 7 73.36 -7.30 18.69
C THR A 7 73.05 -7.23 17.19
N ARG A 8 73.94 -7.72 16.34
CA ARG A 8 73.69 -7.82 14.89
C ARG A 8 72.63 -8.90 14.55
N LEU A 9 72.68 -10.02 15.29
CA LEU A 9 71.67 -11.08 15.10
C LEU A 9 70.26 -10.62 15.53
N TYR A 10 70.18 -9.88 16.65
CA TYR A 10 68.88 -9.27 17.08
C TYR A 10 68.36 -8.18 16.12
N ALA A 11 69.24 -7.34 15.57
CA ALA A 11 68.91 -6.33 14.60
C ALA A 11 68.39 -6.95 13.28
N CYS A 12 69.05 -8.04 12.80
CA CYS A 12 68.57 -8.77 11.61
C CYS A 12 67.22 -9.51 11.87
N LEU A 13 67.04 -10.06 13.08
CA LEU A 13 65.74 -10.72 13.45
C LEU A 13 64.61 -9.72 13.56
N CYS A 14 64.83 -8.51 14.13
CA CYS A 14 63.84 -7.45 14.17
C CYS A 14 63.51 -6.88 12.78
N LEU A 15 64.50 -6.77 11.88
CA LEU A 15 64.26 -6.38 10.48
C LEU A 15 63.46 -7.44 9.70
N PHE A 16 63.70 -8.72 9.99
CA PHE A 16 62.95 -9.82 9.36
C PHE A 16 61.49 -9.95 9.87
N VAL A 17 61.29 -9.65 11.16
CA VAL A 17 59.89 -9.61 11.72
C VAL A 17 59.14 -8.40 11.24
N MET A 18 59.78 -7.24 10.97
CA MET A 18 59.10 -6.08 10.33
C MET A 18 58.76 -6.29 8.85
N ALA A 19 59.47 -7.20 8.15
CA ALA A 19 59.15 -7.52 6.74
C ALA A 19 57.98 -8.52 6.57
N LEU A 20 57.50 -9.13 7.66
CA LEU A 20 56.38 -10.06 7.66
C LEU A 20 55.02 -9.43 7.98
N THR A 21 54.96 -8.12 8.24
CA THR A 21 53.69 -7.40 8.18
C THR A 21 53.35 -7.24 6.72
N THR A 22 52.79 -8.29 6.11
CA THR A 22 52.06 -8.16 4.87
C THR A 22 50.95 -7.15 5.16
N SER A 23 51.11 -5.94 4.63
CA SER A 23 50.01 -5.00 4.47
C SER A 23 48.94 -5.75 3.70
N TYR A 24 47.92 -6.23 4.39
CA TYR A 24 46.66 -6.46 3.76
C TYR A 24 46.23 -5.07 3.27
N ALA A 25 46.51 -4.77 2.02
CA ALA A 25 45.79 -3.72 1.34
C ALA A 25 44.33 -4.12 1.49
N GLN A 26 43.60 -3.48 2.38
CA GLN A 26 42.13 -3.48 2.28
C GLN A 26 41.87 -2.97 0.88
N ASP A 27 41.36 -3.85 0.02
CA ASP A 27 40.72 -3.43 -1.22
C ASP A 27 39.67 -2.44 -0.81
N ASN A 28 39.98 -1.15 -0.90
CA ASN A 28 39.02 -0.07 -0.80
C ASN A 28 38.17 -0.07 -2.08
N VAL A 29 37.54 -1.20 -2.38
CA VAL A 29 36.48 -1.26 -3.38
C VAL A 29 35.30 -0.57 -2.74
N ILE A 30 35.07 0.67 -3.15
CA ILE A 30 33.95 1.48 -2.65
C ILE A 30 32.63 0.78 -2.95
N ASP A 31 32.50 0.13 -4.13
CA ASP A 31 31.40 -0.76 -4.50
C ASP A 31 31.83 -1.65 -5.68
N GLU A 32 31.25 -2.84 -5.81
CA GLU A 32 31.55 -3.79 -6.89
C GLU A 32 30.59 -3.61 -8.05
N VAL A 33 31.13 -3.38 -9.27
CA VAL A 33 30.31 -3.40 -10.49
C VAL A 33 29.96 -4.85 -10.82
N VAL A 34 28.69 -5.17 -10.73
CA VAL A 34 28.13 -6.51 -11.00
C VAL A 34 27.88 -6.70 -12.49
N TRP A 35 27.16 -5.74 -13.10
CA TRP A 35 26.82 -5.71 -14.51
C TRP A 35 27.03 -4.31 -15.09
N ILE A 36 27.21 -4.25 -16.42
CA ILE A 36 27.10 -3.01 -17.21
C ILE A 36 26.13 -3.30 -18.35
N VAL A 37 25.12 -2.42 -18.54
CA VAL A 37 24.12 -2.51 -19.59
C VAL A 37 24.05 -1.17 -20.31
N GLY A 38 24.52 -1.12 -21.56
CA GLY A 38 24.73 0.16 -22.23
C GLY A 38 25.80 1.00 -21.50
N ASP A 39 25.40 2.19 -21.08
CA ASP A 39 26.23 3.13 -20.31
C ASP A 39 25.96 3.04 -18.78
N GLU A 40 25.04 2.19 -18.36
CA GLU A 40 24.59 2.05 -16.99
C GLU A 40 25.29 0.91 -16.25
N ALA A 41 25.84 1.19 -15.07
CA ALA A 41 26.43 0.19 -14.18
C ALA A 41 25.38 -0.25 -13.14
N ILE A 42 25.35 -1.55 -12.85
CA ILE A 42 24.62 -2.14 -11.73
C ILE A 42 25.67 -2.51 -10.69
N LEU A 43 25.51 -1.95 -9.49
CA LEU A 43 26.43 -2.13 -8.38
C LEU A 43 25.94 -3.25 -7.45
N LYS A 44 26.84 -3.79 -6.67
CA LYS A 44 26.50 -4.77 -5.64
C LYS A 44 25.58 -4.19 -4.57
N SER A 45 25.76 -2.92 -4.25
CA SER A 45 24.87 -2.18 -3.34
C SER A 45 23.43 -2.10 -3.88
N ASP A 46 23.24 -1.96 -5.20
CA ASP A 46 21.90 -1.94 -5.80
C ASP A 46 21.20 -3.29 -5.61
N VAL A 47 21.95 -4.38 -5.81
CA VAL A 47 21.46 -5.75 -5.61
C VAL A 47 21.05 -5.99 -4.15
N GLU A 48 21.89 -5.55 -3.20
CA GLU A 48 21.60 -5.70 -1.77
C GLU A 48 20.41 -4.84 -1.33
N ASN A 49 20.30 -3.61 -1.81
CA ASN A 49 19.17 -2.74 -1.53
C ASN A 49 17.86 -3.35 -2.03
N GLU A 50 17.85 -3.88 -3.26
CA GLU A 50 16.66 -4.52 -3.81
C GLU A 50 16.30 -5.81 -3.06
N ARG A 51 17.30 -6.59 -2.64
CA ARG A 51 17.10 -7.78 -1.82
C ARG A 51 16.45 -7.44 -0.46
N LEU A 52 16.92 -6.38 0.18
CA LEU A 52 16.38 -5.90 1.45
C LEU A 52 14.96 -5.35 1.27
N ASN A 53 14.71 -4.56 0.22
CA ASN A 53 13.38 -4.05 -0.09
C ASN A 53 12.38 -5.21 -0.31
N ALA A 54 12.76 -6.21 -1.09
CA ALA A 54 11.95 -7.40 -1.32
C ALA A 54 11.63 -8.15 -0.01
N GLN A 55 12.60 -8.23 0.90
CA GLN A 55 12.39 -8.85 2.21
C GLN A 55 11.38 -8.07 3.06
N TYR A 56 11.43 -6.73 3.05
CA TYR A 56 10.44 -5.89 3.75
C TYR A 56 9.05 -5.99 3.15
N GLU A 57 8.95 -6.14 1.83
CA GLU A 57 7.70 -6.30 1.10
C GLU A 57 7.14 -7.73 1.17
N GLY A 58 7.89 -8.69 1.74
CA GLY A 58 7.53 -10.10 1.75
C GLY A 58 7.55 -10.77 0.37
N ARG A 59 8.29 -10.19 -0.59
CA ARG A 59 8.46 -10.72 -1.94
C ARG A 59 9.44 -11.91 -1.93
N HIS A 60 9.01 -13.04 -2.49
CA HIS A 60 9.83 -14.22 -2.68
C HIS A 60 10.39 -14.28 -4.11
N PHE A 61 11.64 -14.68 -4.24
CA PHE A 61 12.28 -14.89 -5.53
C PHE A 61 12.17 -16.37 -5.94
N ASP A 62 11.90 -16.61 -7.21
CA ASP A 62 11.95 -17.94 -7.80
C ASP A 62 13.41 -18.26 -8.23
N GLY A 63 14.24 -18.57 -7.25
CA GLY A 63 15.66 -18.86 -7.41
C GLY A 63 16.56 -18.07 -6.46
N ASP A 64 17.88 -18.12 -6.73
CA ASP A 64 18.88 -17.38 -5.96
C ASP A 64 18.70 -15.86 -6.19
N PRO A 65 18.43 -15.06 -5.14
CA PRO A 65 18.31 -13.60 -5.25
C PRO A 65 19.50 -12.92 -5.94
N TYR A 66 20.71 -13.44 -5.74
CA TYR A 66 21.92 -12.91 -6.38
C TYR A 66 22.04 -13.25 -7.87
N CYS A 67 21.16 -14.09 -8.38
CA CYS A 67 21.00 -14.34 -9.81
C CYS A 67 19.79 -13.59 -10.39
N VAL A 68 18.68 -13.61 -9.67
CA VAL A 68 17.40 -13.03 -10.14
C VAL A 68 17.44 -11.50 -10.14
N ILE A 69 17.88 -10.89 -9.03
CA ILE A 69 17.88 -9.43 -8.89
C ILE A 69 18.78 -8.72 -9.91
N PRO A 70 20.05 -9.14 -10.12
CA PRO A 70 20.88 -8.52 -11.15
C PRO A 70 20.28 -8.60 -12.55
N GLU A 71 19.62 -9.70 -12.89
CA GLU A 71 18.93 -9.84 -14.17
C GLU A 71 17.71 -8.91 -14.28
N GLU A 72 16.89 -8.80 -13.23
CA GLU A 72 15.76 -7.87 -13.18
C GLU A 72 16.23 -6.41 -13.36
N LEU A 73 17.29 -6.02 -12.64
CA LEU A 73 17.90 -4.70 -12.78
C LEU A 73 18.47 -4.46 -14.19
N ALA A 74 19.12 -5.48 -14.77
CA ALA A 74 19.63 -5.37 -16.14
C ALA A 74 18.50 -5.20 -17.18
N VAL A 75 17.39 -5.90 -17.01
CA VAL A 75 16.20 -5.70 -17.85
C VAL A 75 15.62 -4.31 -17.67
N GLN A 76 15.57 -3.80 -16.45
CA GLN A 76 15.12 -2.42 -16.17
C GLN A 76 16.02 -1.39 -16.86
N LYS A 77 17.36 -1.57 -16.80
CA LYS A 77 18.32 -0.67 -17.48
C LYS A 77 18.18 -0.74 -19.02
N LEU A 78 17.82 -1.89 -19.61
CA LEU A 78 17.50 -1.96 -21.05
C LEU A 78 16.29 -1.09 -21.42
N PHE A 79 15.24 -1.11 -20.61
CA PHE A 79 14.07 -0.26 -20.86
C PHE A 79 14.40 1.22 -20.64
N LEU A 80 15.14 1.56 -19.61
CA LEU A 80 15.54 2.93 -19.30
C LEU A 80 16.39 3.51 -20.42
N HIS A 81 17.42 2.81 -20.86
CA HIS A 81 18.27 3.21 -21.99
C HIS A 81 17.44 3.43 -23.28
N GLN A 82 16.44 2.58 -23.55
CA GLN A 82 15.56 2.81 -24.69
C GLN A 82 14.62 4.00 -24.47
N ALA A 83 14.13 4.20 -23.25
CA ALA A 83 13.28 5.34 -22.93
C ALA A 83 13.99 6.67 -23.17
N GLU A 84 15.27 6.75 -22.86
CA GLU A 84 16.13 7.90 -23.13
C GLU A 84 16.31 8.13 -24.64
N ILE A 85 16.65 7.09 -25.41
CA ILE A 85 16.76 7.15 -26.87
C ILE A 85 15.44 7.63 -27.50
N ASP A 86 14.33 7.14 -27.01
CA ASP A 86 13.00 7.46 -27.50
C ASP A 86 12.43 8.75 -26.92
N SER A 87 13.17 9.46 -26.07
CA SER A 87 12.76 10.69 -25.37
C SER A 87 11.42 10.53 -24.66
N VAL A 88 11.28 9.46 -23.88
CA VAL A 88 10.07 9.21 -23.10
C VAL A 88 10.05 10.17 -21.91
N GLU A 89 9.02 11.01 -21.85
CA GLU A 89 8.81 11.97 -20.78
C GLU A 89 7.78 11.45 -19.77
N VAL A 90 8.00 11.76 -18.49
CA VAL A 90 7.08 11.47 -17.39
C VAL A 90 6.67 12.76 -16.68
N SER A 91 5.45 12.80 -16.19
CA SER A 91 4.92 13.97 -15.50
C SER A 91 5.63 14.19 -14.17
N GLU A 92 6.24 15.36 -14.00
CA GLU A 92 6.89 15.75 -12.73
C GLU A 92 5.90 15.75 -11.56
N GLN A 93 4.64 16.10 -11.81
CA GLN A 93 3.58 16.05 -10.79
C GLN A 93 3.34 14.61 -10.31
N GLN A 94 3.34 13.64 -11.21
CA GLN A 94 3.19 12.22 -10.86
C GLN A 94 4.41 11.73 -10.07
N VAL A 95 5.63 12.09 -10.48
CA VAL A 95 6.86 11.77 -9.72
C VAL A 95 6.78 12.26 -8.29
N ILE A 96 6.39 13.53 -8.09
CA ILE A 96 6.24 14.11 -6.74
C ILE A 96 5.18 13.36 -5.93
N GLN A 97 4.03 13.06 -6.53
CA GLN A 97 2.95 12.34 -5.88
C GLN A 97 3.38 10.94 -5.42
N ASP A 98 4.03 10.19 -6.29
CA ASP A 98 4.48 8.82 -6.00
C ASP A 98 5.59 8.81 -4.93
N VAL A 99 6.52 9.78 -4.97
CA VAL A 99 7.53 9.97 -3.92
C VAL A 99 6.89 10.23 -2.57
N GLU A 100 5.92 11.14 -2.51
CA GLU A 100 5.26 11.47 -1.23
C GLU A 100 4.45 10.28 -0.68
N GLN A 101 3.82 9.48 -1.54
CA GLN A 101 3.15 8.25 -1.12
C GLN A 101 4.15 7.23 -0.55
N ARG A 102 5.30 7.02 -1.21
CA ARG A 102 6.36 6.11 -0.72
C ARG A 102 6.96 6.56 0.60
N ILE A 103 7.26 7.86 0.75
CA ILE A 103 7.76 8.42 2.01
C ILE A 103 6.74 8.24 3.14
N ALA A 104 5.45 8.47 2.86
CA ALA A 104 4.38 8.26 3.83
C ALA A 104 4.33 6.79 4.29
N TRP A 105 4.32 5.87 3.34
CA TRP A 105 4.33 4.43 3.62
C TRP A 105 5.57 3.99 4.40
N LEU A 106 6.76 4.42 4.01
CA LEU A 106 8.00 4.11 4.74
C LEU A 106 7.99 4.65 6.17
N THR A 107 7.49 5.87 6.35
CA THR A 107 7.38 6.48 7.68
C THR A 107 6.42 5.68 8.58
N GLU A 108 5.34 5.15 8.00
CA GLU A 108 4.38 4.29 8.71
C GLU A 108 5.01 2.93 9.08
N VAL A 109 5.65 2.26 8.13
CA VAL A 109 6.28 0.95 8.35
C VAL A 109 7.44 1.01 9.34
N ILE A 110 8.29 2.01 9.23
CA ILE A 110 9.47 2.20 10.10
C ILE A 110 9.07 2.80 11.45
N GLY A 111 7.92 3.48 11.50
CA GLY A 111 7.30 4.04 12.70
C GLY A 111 7.60 5.50 12.98
N SER A 112 8.64 6.11 12.41
CA SER A 112 8.87 7.56 12.47
C SER A 112 9.86 8.04 11.42
N LYS A 113 9.85 9.35 11.17
CA LYS A 113 10.79 10.02 10.27
C LYS A 113 12.23 9.93 10.78
N GLU A 114 12.44 10.14 12.08
CA GLU A 114 13.77 10.10 12.70
C GLU A 114 14.38 8.70 12.55
N ARG A 115 13.59 7.64 12.77
CA ARG A 115 14.04 6.27 12.54
C ARG A 115 14.34 5.99 11.07
N MET A 116 13.55 6.56 10.17
CA MET A 116 13.81 6.45 8.73
C MET A 116 15.12 7.16 8.37
N GLU A 117 15.37 8.39 8.89
CA GLU A 117 16.62 9.12 8.68
C GLU A 117 17.85 8.38 9.27
N GLU A 118 17.68 7.78 10.45
CA GLU A 118 18.70 6.96 11.10
C GLU A 118 18.99 5.67 10.30
N GLN A 119 17.93 4.96 9.89
CA GLN A 119 18.06 3.71 9.14
C GLN A 119 18.72 3.90 7.77
N TYR A 120 18.38 4.98 7.06
CA TYR A 120 18.97 5.30 5.76
C TYR A 120 20.26 6.11 5.87
N ASN A 121 20.63 6.55 7.07
CA ASN A 121 21.75 7.47 7.31
C ASN A 121 21.73 8.71 6.40
N LYS A 122 20.54 9.24 6.15
CA LYS A 122 20.26 10.38 5.27
C LYS A 122 19.15 11.23 5.86
N THR A 123 19.18 12.54 5.58
CA THR A 123 18.05 13.41 5.91
C THR A 123 16.84 13.08 5.04
N SER A 124 15.64 13.39 5.52
CA SER A 124 14.40 13.20 4.75
C SER A 124 14.43 13.89 3.38
N THR A 125 15.13 15.02 3.27
CA THR A 125 15.33 15.71 1.99
C THR A 125 16.19 14.89 1.04
N GLN A 126 17.29 14.32 1.53
CA GLN A 126 18.17 13.46 0.74
C GLN A 126 17.49 12.14 0.34
N ILE A 127 16.66 11.58 1.24
CA ILE A 127 15.86 10.40 0.95
C ILE A 127 14.87 10.71 -0.17
N ARG A 128 14.15 11.84 -0.11
CA ARG A 128 13.23 12.29 -1.17
C ARG A 128 13.92 12.45 -2.51
N GLU A 129 15.08 13.09 -2.52
CA GLU A 129 15.81 13.32 -3.78
C GLU A 129 16.28 11.99 -4.40
N THR A 130 16.83 11.08 -3.58
CA THR A 130 17.18 9.73 -4.05
C THR A 130 15.95 8.98 -4.58
N MET A 131 14.81 9.05 -3.87
CA MET A 131 13.57 8.42 -4.32
C MET A 131 13.00 9.04 -5.58
N ARG A 132 13.17 10.35 -5.76
CA ARG A 132 12.66 11.07 -6.94
C ARG A 132 13.28 10.55 -8.23
N GLU A 133 14.59 10.34 -8.23
CA GLU A 133 15.28 9.74 -9.38
C GLU A 133 14.79 8.30 -9.62
N ASN A 134 14.74 7.46 -8.59
CA ASN A 134 14.29 6.08 -8.71
C ASN A 134 12.82 5.98 -9.19
N VAL A 135 11.95 6.85 -8.69
CA VAL A 135 10.54 6.91 -9.12
C VAL A 135 10.44 7.37 -10.57
N ARG A 136 11.22 8.39 -10.96
CA ARG A 136 11.27 8.88 -12.34
C ARG A 136 11.72 7.77 -13.30
N GLU A 137 12.83 7.09 -13.01
CA GLU A 137 13.32 5.95 -13.79
C GLU A 137 12.24 4.85 -13.90
N GLY A 138 11.62 4.49 -12.78
CA GLY A 138 10.55 3.49 -12.75
C GLY A 138 9.35 3.87 -13.64
N LEU A 139 8.92 5.13 -13.60
CA LEU A 139 7.86 5.64 -14.48
C LEU A 139 8.27 5.65 -15.94
N MET A 140 9.51 6.04 -16.26
CA MET A 140 10.04 5.99 -17.62
C MET A 140 10.06 4.55 -18.17
N VAL A 141 10.50 3.59 -17.35
CA VAL A 141 10.46 2.16 -17.70
C VAL A 141 9.03 1.70 -17.95
N GLN A 142 8.08 2.08 -17.09
CA GLN A 142 6.67 1.72 -17.26
C GLN A 142 6.07 2.29 -18.54
N GLU A 143 6.32 3.58 -18.84
CA GLU A 143 5.84 4.20 -20.07
C GLU A 143 6.50 3.58 -21.31
N MET A 144 7.79 3.23 -21.24
CA MET A 144 8.47 2.52 -22.32
C MET A 144 7.88 1.13 -22.56
N GLN A 145 7.58 0.38 -21.50
CA GLN A 145 6.90 -0.92 -21.61
C GLN A 145 5.52 -0.77 -22.27
N LYS A 146 4.72 0.22 -21.88
CA LYS A 146 3.44 0.54 -22.52
C LYS A 146 3.60 0.86 -23.98
N LYS A 147 4.62 1.64 -24.34
CA LYS A 147 4.94 2.01 -25.74
C LYS A 147 5.30 0.78 -26.58
N ILE A 148 6.11 -0.15 -26.04
CA ILE A 148 6.49 -1.40 -26.72
C ILE A 148 5.29 -2.33 -26.89
N VAL A 149 4.50 -2.49 -25.83
CA VAL A 149 3.29 -3.33 -25.88
C VAL A 149 2.28 -2.75 -26.86
N GLY A 150 2.09 -1.42 -26.81
CA GLY A 150 1.11 -0.72 -27.64
C GLY A 150 -0.31 -1.24 -27.39
N ASP A 151 -1.19 -0.90 -28.32
CA ASP A 151 -2.59 -1.30 -28.23
C ASP A 151 -2.75 -2.75 -28.75
N ILE A 152 -3.05 -3.69 -27.84
CA ILE A 152 -3.30 -5.10 -28.19
C ILE A 152 -4.78 -5.28 -28.53
N LYS A 153 -5.07 -5.34 -29.83
CA LYS A 153 -6.43 -5.63 -30.31
C LYS A 153 -6.59 -7.14 -30.46
N LEU A 154 -7.44 -7.74 -29.65
CA LEU A 154 -7.79 -9.15 -29.73
C LEU A 154 -9.17 -9.31 -30.38
N THR A 155 -9.25 -10.18 -31.36
CA THR A 155 -10.52 -10.62 -31.94
C THR A 155 -11.15 -11.71 -31.08
N PRO A 156 -12.49 -11.85 -31.07
CA PRO A 156 -13.15 -12.95 -30.38
C PRO A 156 -12.66 -14.35 -30.82
N SER A 157 -12.25 -14.48 -32.06
CA SER A 157 -11.71 -15.73 -32.58
C SER A 157 -10.37 -16.10 -31.97
N GLU A 158 -9.48 -15.11 -31.74
CA GLU A 158 -8.18 -15.33 -31.12
C GLU A 158 -8.32 -15.78 -29.65
N VAL A 159 -9.24 -15.15 -28.91
CA VAL A 159 -9.53 -15.56 -27.52
C VAL A 159 -10.06 -16.98 -27.47
N ARG A 160 -11.00 -17.35 -28.36
CA ARG A 160 -11.53 -18.72 -28.45
C ARG A 160 -10.45 -19.73 -28.83
N ASN A 161 -9.62 -19.41 -29.82
CA ASN A 161 -8.53 -20.29 -30.25
C ASN A 161 -7.52 -20.51 -29.13
N TYR A 162 -7.16 -19.45 -28.40
CA TYR A 162 -6.30 -19.58 -27.23
C TYR A 162 -6.90 -20.55 -26.20
N PHE A 163 -8.17 -20.34 -25.81
CA PHE A 163 -8.86 -21.15 -24.84
C PHE A 163 -8.96 -22.62 -25.27
N ASN A 164 -9.33 -22.89 -26.53
CA ASN A 164 -9.48 -24.23 -27.09
C ASN A 164 -8.15 -25.01 -27.15
N ASN A 165 -7.02 -24.31 -27.18
CA ASN A 165 -5.69 -24.91 -27.18
C ASN A 165 -5.11 -25.12 -25.79
N LEU A 166 -5.82 -24.69 -24.72
CA LEU A 166 -5.37 -24.97 -23.35
C LEU A 166 -5.60 -26.44 -23.00
N SER A 167 -4.62 -27.05 -22.33
CA SER A 167 -4.86 -28.32 -21.67
C SER A 167 -5.89 -28.17 -20.55
N GLN A 168 -6.59 -29.24 -20.21
CA GLN A 168 -7.62 -29.24 -19.15
C GLN A 168 -7.09 -28.73 -17.81
N ASP A 169 -5.81 -28.94 -17.51
CA ASP A 169 -5.17 -28.50 -16.28
C ASP A 169 -4.71 -27.01 -16.32
N SER A 170 -4.64 -26.44 -17.54
CA SER A 170 -4.24 -25.06 -17.75
C SER A 170 -5.44 -24.10 -17.87
N ILE A 171 -6.67 -24.63 -17.88
CA ILE A 171 -7.88 -23.78 -17.88
C ILE A 171 -7.95 -23.04 -16.55
N PRO A 172 -8.02 -21.71 -16.56
CA PRO A 172 -8.08 -20.91 -15.34
C PRO A 172 -9.30 -21.30 -14.48
N PHE A 173 -9.10 -21.36 -13.17
CA PHE A 173 -10.19 -21.50 -12.22
C PHE A 173 -10.71 -20.11 -11.87
N ILE A 174 -12.02 -19.92 -11.99
CA ILE A 174 -12.72 -18.70 -11.60
C ILE A 174 -13.26 -18.93 -10.19
N PRO A 175 -12.83 -18.16 -9.19
CA PRO A 175 -13.35 -18.26 -7.83
C PRO A 175 -14.84 -17.96 -7.76
N THR A 176 -15.50 -18.46 -6.71
CA THR A 176 -16.90 -18.13 -6.43
C THR A 176 -17.10 -16.61 -6.36
N GLN A 177 -18.06 -16.11 -7.12
CA GLN A 177 -18.46 -14.71 -7.17
C GLN A 177 -19.87 -14.53 -6.62
N VAL A 178 -20.09 -13.44 -5.88
CA VAL A 178 -21.36 -13.11 -5.26
C VAL A 178 -21.79 -11.68 -5.58
N GLU A 179 -23.09 -11.47 -5.73
CA GLU A 179 -23.73 -10.15 -5.73
C GLU A 179 -24.55 -10.01 -4.47
N VAL A 180 -24.29 -8.97 -3.69
CA VAL A 180 -24.85 -8.80 -2.36
C VAL A 180 -25.54 -7.46 -2.25
N GLN A 181 -26.75 -7.48 -1.68
CA GLN A 181 -27.45 -6.28 -1.22
C GLN A 181 -27.30 -6.18 0.29
N ILE A 182 -27.09 -4.97 0.80
CA ILE A 182 -26.87 -4.70 2.23
C ILE A 182 -27.78 -3.58 2.74
N ILE A 183 -28.25 -3.72 3.96
CA ILE A 183 -28.88 -2.65 4.74
C ILE A 183 -28.10 -2.50 6.01
N THR A 184 -27.57 -1.31 6.28
CA THR A 184 -26.80 -1.02 7.47
C THR A 184 -27.50 -0.02 8.37
N ARG A 185 -27.26 -0.18 9.68
CA ARG A 185 -27.68 0.74 10.73
C ARG A 185 -26.51 1.03 11.64
N GLU A 186 -26.24 2.33 11.85
CA GLU A 186 -25.25 2.78 12.81
C GLU A 186 -25.90 2.88 14.19
N PRO A 187 -25.39 2.19 15.24
CA PRO A 187 -25.90 2.37 16.60
C PRO A 187 -25.61 3.81 17.06
N LYS A 188 -26.51 4.35 17.87
CA LYS A 188 -26.41 5.73 18.33
C LYS A 188 -25.44 5.82 19.52
N VAL A 189 -24.66 6.88 19.51
CA VAL A 189 -23.87 7.26 20.69
C VAL A 189 -24.81 7.98 21.66
N LYS A 190 -24.85 7.55 22.92
CA LYS A 190 -25.63 8.21 23.97
C LYS A 190 -25.10 9.64 24.25
N GLU A 191 -25.99 10.57 24.53
CA GLU A 191 -25.59 11.96 24.79
C GLU A 191 -24.68 12.09 26.02
N GLU A 192 -24.87 11.23 27.02
CA GLU A 192 -24.00 11.15 28.21
C GLU A 192 -22.55 10.85 27.82
N GLU A 193 -22.34 9.95 26.89
CA GLU A 193 -21.01 9.59 26.40
C GLU A 193 -20.38 10.72 25.58
N ILE A 194 -21.19 11.37 24.75
CA ILE A 194 -20.76 12.58 24.00
C ILE A 194 -20.27 13.67 24.96
N GLU A 195 -21.06 13.95 26.01
CA GLU A 195 -20.68 14.97 27.00
C GLU A 195 -19.48 14.54 27.87
N ARG A 196 -19.34 13.23 28.14
CA ARG A 196 -18.15 12.67 28.82
C ARG A 196 -16.89 12.97 27.99
N VAL A 197 -16.90 12.64 26.71
CA VAL A 197 -15.76 12.88 25.81
C VAL A 197 -15.45 14.36 25.66
N LYS A 198 -16.48 15.20 25.48
CA LYS A 198 -16.29 16.64 25.39
C LYS A 198 -15.71 17.22 26.69
N LYS A 199 -16.14 16.73 27.84
CA LYS A 199 -15.64 17.13 29.16
C LYS A 199 -14.18 16.72 29.32
N GLU A 200 -13.82 15.50 28.95
CA GLU A 200 -12.46 14.99 28.99
C GLU A 200 -11.49 15.83 28.11
N LEU A 201 -11.88 16.18 26.89
CA LEU A 201 -11.10 17.04 26.03
C LEU A 201 -10.97 18.47 26.55
N ARG A 202 -11.99 19.00 27.21
CA ARG A 202 -11.93 20.31 27.91
C ARG A 202 -10.96 20.23 29.09
N ASP A 203 -11.00 19.18 29.91
CA ASP A 203 -10.04 18.95 30.99
C ASP A 203 -8.60 18.87 30.47
N PHE A 204 -8.35 18.16 29.37
CA PHE A 204 -7.04 18.15 28.72
C PHE A 204 -6.56 19.54 28.36
N THR A 205 -7.44 20.35 27.74
CA THR A 205 -7.13 21.74 27.40
C THR A 205 -6.79 22.57 28.64
N GLU A 206 -7.52 22.42 29.73
CA GLU A 206 -7.29 23.12 30.98
C GLU A 206 -5.96 22.75 31.64
N ARG A 207 -5.65 21.45 31.72
CA ARG A 207 -4.38 20.93 32.28
C ARG A 207 -3.17 21.38 31.48
N ILE A 208 -3.28 21.44 30.14
CA ILE A 208 -2.21 21.96 29.29
C ILE A 208 -2.02 23.45 29.54
N ASN A 209 -3.10 24.23 29.59
CA ASN A 209 -3.05 25.67 29.81
C ASN A 209 -2.48 26.04 31.19
N LYS A 210 -2.71 25.19 32.21
CA LYS A 210 -2.12 25.35 33.56
C LYS A 210 -0.65 24.92 33.64
N GLY A 211 -0.12 24.27 32.59
CA GLY A 211 1.25 23.77 32.56
C GLY A 211 1.44 22.44 33.35
N GLU A 212 0.37 21.77 33.76
CA GLU A 212 0.40 20.49 34.49
C GLU A 212 0.91 19.35 33.60
N THR A 213 0.73 19.47 32.29
CA THR A 213 1.15 18.47 31.30
C THR A 213 1.36 19.12 29.94
N THR A 214 1.86 18.36 28.95
CA THR A 214 2.02 18.84 27.59
C THR A 214 0.98 18.24 26.66
N PHE A 215 0.66 18.93 25.57
CA PHE A 215 -0.23 18.43 24.52
C PHE A 215 0.25 17.07 24.01
N SER A 216 1.55 16.95 23.72
CA SER A 216 2.18 15.74 23.20
C SER A 216 2.06 14.56 24.17
N THR A 217 2.18 14.79 25.49
CA THR A 217 2.01 13.74 26.51
C THR A 217 0.58 13.21 26.52
N LEU A 218 -0.42 14.09 26.52
CA LEU A 218 -1.82 13.67 26.49
C LEU A 218 -2.20 13.00 25.17
N ALA A 219 -1.67 13.48 24.04
CA ALA A 219 -1.89 12.84 22.76
C ALA A 219 -1.36 11.39 22.73
N ARG A 220 -0.16 11.17 23.25
CA ARG A 220 0.42 9.81 23.32
C ARG A 220 -0.35 8.87 24.23
N LEU A 221 -0.94 9.38 25.30
CA LEU A 221 -1.64 8.57 26.29
C LEU A 221 -3.10 8.29 25.94
N TYR A 222 -3.76 9.27 25.31
CA TYR A 222 -5.22 9.22 25.18
C TYR A 222 -5.73 9.39 23.75
N SER A 223 -4.92 9.90 22.81
CA SER A 223 -5.41 10.04 21.43
C SER A 223 -5.64 8.69 20.77
N GLU A 224 -6.82 8.54 20.19
CA GLU A 224 -7.22 7.37 19.41
C GLU A 224 -6.98 7.56 17.90
N ASP A 225 -6.19 8.59 17.53
CA ASP A 225 -5.74 8.76 16.15
C ASP A 225 -4.53 7.87 15.86
N PRO A 226 -4.66 6.83 15.01
CA PRO A 226 -3.56 5.89 14.78
C PRO A 226 -2.36 6.54 14.07
N GLY A 227 -2.62 7.60 13.30
CA GLY A 227 -1.59 8.28 12.49
C GLY A 227 -0.69 9.23 13.29
N SER A 228 -1.19 9.83 14.37
CA SER A 228 -0.45 10.87 15.09
C SER A 228 -0.29 10.64 16.59
N ALA A 229 -1.05 9.74 17.22
CA ALA A 229 -1.03 9.54 18.67
C ALA A 229 0.39 9.27 19.19
N ARG A 230 1.13 8.35 18.58
CA ARG A 230 2.51 8.01 18.96
C ARG A 230 3.50 9.16 18.77
N MET A 231 3.20 10.06 17.83
CA MET A 231 3.98 11.27 17.51
C MET A 231 3.55 12.47 18.39
N GLY A 232 2.77 12.25 19.44
CA GLY A 232 2.28 13.31 20.30
C GLY A 232 1.18 14.15 19.67
N GLY A 233 0.42 13.58 18.77
CA GLY A 233 -0.69 14.19 18.04
C GLY A 233 -0.28 14.98 16.81
N GLU A 234 1.01 15.02 16.46
CA GLU A 234 1.55 15.82 15.36
C GLU A 234 1.62 15.04 14.06
N TYR A 235 1.19 15.67 12.96
CA TYR A 235 1.52 15.24 11.61
C TYR A 235 2.71 16.07 11.12
N GLU A 236 3.81 15.39 10.77
CA GLU A 236 5.07 16.05 10.39
C GLU A 236 4.97 16.88 9.11
N LYS A 237 4.06 16.51 8.21
CA LYS A 237 3.88 17.19 6.93
C LYS A 237 2.97 18.39 7.05
N PHE A 238 3.32 19.45 6.29
CA PHE A 238 2.37 20.52 6.05
C PHE A 238 1.22 20.03 5.19
N GLN A 239 0.00 20.13 5.70
CA GLN A 239 -1.21 19.69 5.01
C GLN A 239 -1.96 20.87 4.41
N GLY A 240 -2.46 20.70 3.20
CA GLY A 240 -3.36 21.62 2.53
C GLY A 240 -4.80 21.44 3.01
N ARG A 241 -5.63 22.47 2.79
CA ARG A 241 -7.04 22.42 3.20
C ARG A 241 -7.83 21.25 2.60
N GLY A 242 -7.52 20.87 1.35
CA GLY A 242 -8.19 19.78 0.65
C GLY A 242 -7.75 18.38 1.08
N GLU A 243 -6.69 18.28 1.90
CA GLU A 243 -6.18 17.01 2.44
C GLU A 243 -6.88 16.63 3.77
N LEU A 244 -7.71 17.52 4.31
CA LEU A 244 -8.41 17.37 5.60
C LEU A 244 -9.92 17.30 5.39
N THR A 245 -10.63 16.68 6.33
CA THR A 245 -12.11 16.78 6.34
C THR A 245 -12.55 18.25 6.49
N PRO A 246 -13.64 18.66 5.88
CA PRO A 246 -14.08 20.06 5.90
C PRO A 246 -14.21 20.63 7.31
N GLU A 247 -14.74 19.86 8.26
CA GLU A 247 -14.94 20.24 9.65
C GLU A 247 -13.59 20.47 10.34
N PHE A 248 -12.63 19.57 10.15
CA PHE A 248 -11.31 19.66 10.72
C PHE A 248 -10.54 20.84 10.12
N ALA A 249 -10.54 20.96 8.78
CA ALA A 249 -9.90 22.07 8.06
C ALA A 249 -10.44 23.42 8.52
N ASN A 250 -11.76 23.56 8.71
CA ASN A 250 -12.38 24.79 9.16
C ASN A 250 -11.88 25.24 10.53
N VAL A 251 -11.57 24.32 11.44
CA VAL A 251 -11.04 24.67 12.76
C VAL A 251 -9.56 24.99 12.68
N VAL A 252 -8.72 24.10 12.12
CA VAL A 252 -7.26 24.24 12.21
C VAL A 252 -6.72 25.39 11.37
N PHE A 253 -7.31 25.70 10.20
CA PHE A 253 -6.91 26.83 9.37
C PHE A 253 -7.29 28.20 9.95
N ASN A 254 -8.24 28.24 10.90
CA ASN A 254 -8.60 29.46 11.66
C ASN A 254 -7.73 29.68 12.91
N LEU A 255 -6.88 28.71 13.26
CA LEU A 255 -5.91 28.92 14.35
C LEU A 255 -4.81 29.90 13.89
N THR A 256 -4.55 30.90 14.70
CA THR A 256 -3.53 31.93 14.43
C THR A 256 -2.43 31.97 15.48
N ASP A 257 -2.66 31.37 16.64
CA ASP A 257 -1.75 31.37 17.78
C ASP A 257 -1.31 29.96 18.11
N THR A 258 0.00 29.72 18.07
CA THR A 258 0.59 28.39 18.34
C THR A 258 0.46 27.97 19.81
N LYS A 259 0.16 28.89 20.72
CA LYS A 259 -0.06 28.57 22.14
C LYS A 259 -1.51 28.19 22.45
N LYS A 260 -2.46 28.57 21.59
CA LYS A 260 -3.88 28.34 21.82
C LYS A 260 -4.29 26.95 21.30
N ILE A 261 -5.09 26.28 22.11
CA ILE A 261 -5.78 25.02 21.75
C ILE A 261 -7.17 25.38 21.24
N SER A 262 -7.65 24.69 20.22
CA SER A 262 -9.00 24.87 19.71
C SER A 262 -10.06 24.56 20.78
N LYS A 263 -11.28 25.03 20.55
CA LYS A 263 -12.44 24.44 21.24
C LYS A 263 -12.59 22.98 20.79
N VAL A 264 -13.29 22.17 21.58
CA VAL A 264 -13.68 20.84 21.17
C VAL A 264 -14.59 20.94 19.95
N PHE A 265 -14.28 20.16 18.90
CA PHE A 265 -15.06 20.08 17.67
C PHE A 265 -15.21 18.62 17.23
N GLN A 266 -16.19 18.36 16.38
CA GLN A 266 -16.53 17.04 15.93
C GLN A 266 -16.24 16.86 14.43
N THR A 267 -15.78 15.67 14.05
CA THR A 267 -15.70 15.20 12.68
C THR A 267 -16.37 13.81 12.60
N GLU A 268 -16.38 13.20 11.44
CA GLU A 268 -16.84 11.82 11.27
C GLU A 268 -16.03 10.79 12.06
N TYR A 269 -14.78 11.13 12.44
CA TYR A 269 -13.88 10.25 13.21
C TYR A 269 -14.07 10.35 14.72
N GLY A 270 -14.73 11.39 15.24
CA GLY A 270 -14.93 11.60 16.67
C GLY A 270 -14.78 13.06 17.08
N PHE A 271 -14.39 13.27 18.34
CA PHE A 271 -14.20 14.59 18.92
C PHE A 271 -12.73 14.94 19.03
N HIS A 272 -12.40 16.18 18.71
CA HIS A 272 -11.02 16.64 18.62
C HIS A 272 -10.79 17.92 19.43
N ILE A 273 -9.54 18.08 19.86
CA ILE A 273 -8.91 19.38 20.11
C ILE A 273 -7.64 19.45 19.27
N ALA A 274 -7.31 20.63 18.76
CA ALA A 274 -6.15 20.84 17.91
C ALA A 274 -5.35 22.07 18.34
N GLN A 275 -4.06 22.07 18.04
CA GLN A 275 -3.14 23.17 18.28
C GLN A 275 -2.29 23.41 17.04
N LEU A 276 -2.16 24.68 16.65
CA LEU A 276 -1.28 25.09 15.56
C LEU A 276 0.19 24.91 15.96
N ILE A 277 1.00 24.36 15.08
CA ILE A 277 2.46 24.35 15.19
C ILE A 277 3.05 25.41 14.30
N GLU A 278 2.70 25.39 13.01
CA GLU A 278 3.23 26.32 12.02
C GLU A 278 2.25 26.48 10.86
N LYS A 279 2.22 27.69 10.28
CA LYS A 279 1.44 27.98 9.07
C LYS A 279 2.34 28.57 8.01
N ARG A 280 2.31 28.03 6.79
CA ARG A 280 3.06 28.51 5.61
C ARG A 280 2.12 28.66 4.43
N GLY A 281 1.73 29.90 4.16
CA GLY A 281 0.78 30.20 3.09
C GLY A 281 -0.55 29.46 3.27
N ASP A 282 -0.87 28.59 2.32
CA ASP A 282 -2.08 27.76 2.29
C ASP A 282 -1.91 26.37 2.93
N ARG A 283 -0.77 26.12 3.58
CA ARG A 283 -0.46 24.86 4.26
C ARG A 283 -0.24 25.06 5.74
N ILE A 284 -0.60 24.04 6.54
CA ILE A 284 -0.58 24.07 7.99
C ILE A 284 0.07 22.81 8.57
N ARG A 285 0.86 22.97 9.62
CA ARG A 285 1.31 21.90 10.50
C ARG A 285 0.67 22.08 11.86
N TYR A 286 0.05 21.03 12.38
CA TYR A 286 -0.73 21.04 13.59
C TYR A 286 -0.52 19.77 14.39
N ARG A 287 -0.99 19.76 15.61
CA ARG A 287 -1.18 18.54 16.42
C ARG A 287 -2.60 18.49 16.93
N HIS A 288 -3.13 17.27 17.11
CA HIS A 288 -4.47 17.07 17.60
C HIS A 288 -4.57 15.88 18.55
N ILE A 289 -5.64 15.83 19.32
CA ILE A 289 -6.07 14.67 20.12
C ILE A 289 -7.46 14.31 19.61
N LEU A 290 -7.63 13.07 19.24
CA LEU A 290 -8.90 12.47 18.86
C LEU A 290 -9.36 11.54 19.97
N ILE A 291 -10.62 11.68 20.41
CA ILE A 291 -11.31 10.70 21.24
C ILE A 291 -12.59 10.28 20.52
N LYS A 292 -12.77 8.97 20.37
CA LYS A 292 -13.97 8.38 19.79
C LYS A 292 -14.96 8.09 20.94
N PRO A 293 -16.22 8.56 20.83
CA PRO A 293 -17.22 8.18 21.80
C PRO A 293 -17.52 6.68 21.68
N ARG A 294 -17.61 6.00 22.80
CA ARG A 294 -17.92 4.57 22.84
C ARG A 294 -19.41 4.32 22.63
N ILE A 295 -19.71 3.26 21.92
CA ILE A 295 -21.08 2.83 21.70
C ILE A 295 -21.38 1.72 22.71
N ASP A 296 -22.48 1.87 23.45
CA ASP A 296 -22.91 0.86 24.41
C ASP A 296 -23.45 -0.39 23.68
N GLU A 297 -23.23 -1.56 24.28
CA GLU A 297 -23.76 -2.83 23.78
C GLU A 297 -25.27 -2.81 23.58
N GLU A 298 -26.01 -2.14 24.45
CA GLU A 298 -27.45 -1.99 24.38
C GLU A 298 -27.93 -1.28 23.10
N GLU A 299 -27.12 -0.33 22.57
CA GLU A 299 -27.42 0.36 21.33
C GLU A 299 -27.25 -0.57 20.10
N PHE A 300 -26.22 -1.43 20.14
CA PHE A 300 -26.07 -2.49 19.14
C PHE A 300 -27.25 -3.46 19.17
N ASP A 301 -27.65 -3.90 20.35
CA ASP A 301 -28.79 -4.82 20.49
C ASP A 301 -30.08 -4.19 20.01
N THR A 302 -30.27 -2.89 20.23
CA THR A 302 -31.42 -2.14 19.72
C THR A 302 -31.47 -2.14 18.21
N GLU A 303 -30.35 -1.86 17.52
CA GLU A 303 -30.30 -1.86 16.06
C GLU A 303 -30.38 -3.29 15.49
N ILE A 304 -29.82 -4.29 16.15
CA ILE A 304 -30.00 -5.71 15.81
C ILE A 304 -31.48 -6.11 15.87
N HIS A 305 -32.20 -5.75 16.92
CA HIS A 305 -33.64 -6.03 17.03
C HIS A 305 -34.47 -5.34 15.94
N ARG A 306 -34.14 -4.09 15.61
CA ARG A 306 -34.78 -3.36 14.49
C ARG A 306 -34.57 -4.05 13.16
N LEU A 307 -33.30 -4.45 12.89
CA LEU A 307 -32.95 -5.17 11.67
C LEU A 307 -33.60 -6.57 11.62
N ASP A 308 -33.71 -7.27 12.75
CA ASP A 308 -34.39 -8.56 12.79
C ASP A 308 -35.87 -8.43 12.47
N THR A 309 -36.53 -7.42 13.03
CA THR A 309 -37.94 -7.10 12.69
C THR A 309 -38.12 -6.80 11.20
N LEU A 310 -37.21 -5.96 10.64
CA LEU A 310 -37.20 -5.63 9.22
C LEU A 310 -36.95 -6.87 8.34
N ALA A 311 -35.96 -7.69 8.69
CA ALA A 311 -35.66 -8.92 7.96
C ALA A 311 -36.84 -9.89 7.94
N ASN A 312 -37.60 -9.97 9.06
CA ASN A 312 -38.78 -10.78 9.16
C ASN A 312 -39.95 -10.20 8.32
N ASP A 313 -40.11 -8.88 8.26
CA ASP A 313 -41.12 -8.24 7.40
C ASP A 313 -40.80 -8.42 5.91
N ILE A 314 -39.48 -8.36 5.53
CA ILE A 314 -39.05 -8.66 4.16
C ILE A 314 -39.32 -10.14 3.81
N ARG A 315 -38.99 -11.08 4.71
CA ARG A 315 -39.24 -12.53 4.51
C ARG A 315 -40.73 -12.84 4.36
N LYS A 316 -41.61 -12.08 5.05
CA LYS A 316 -43.08 -12.20 4.95
C LYS A 316 -43.67 -11.46 3.72
N GLY A 317 -42.84 -10.80 2.92
CA GLY A 317 -43.25 -10.07 1.74
C GLY A 317 -44.04 -8.77 2.01
N LYS A 318 -43.95 -8.21 3.23
CA LYS A 318 -44.62 -6.93 3.56
C LYS A 318 -43.91 -5.73 2.92
N VAL A 319 -42.61 -5.84 2.71
CA VAL A 319 -41.75 -4.86 2.07
C VAL A 319 -40.66 -5.59 1.31
N THR A 320 -40.20 -5.05 0.20
CA THR A 320 -39.07 -5.61 -0.56
C THR A 320 -37.75 -5.20 0.07
N PHE A 321 -36.66 -5.96 -0.18
CA PHE A 321 -35.35 -5.59 0.28
C PHE A 321 -34.91 -4.24 -0.32
N ASP A 322 -35.25 -4.01 -1.58
CA ASP A 322 -34.94 -2.79 -2.34
C ASP A 322 -35.58 -1.53 -1.71
N GLU A 323 -36.87 -1.61 -1.37
CA GLU A 323 -37.56 -0.54 -0.67
C GLU A 323 -37.00 -0.31 0.73
N ALA A 324 -36.74 -1.39 1.47
CA ALA A 324 -36.17 -1.32 2.80
C ALA A 324 -34.74 -0.70 2.76
N ALA A 325 -33.91 -1.04 1.78
CA ALA A 325 -32.59 -0.44 1.60
C ALA A 325 -32.70 1.07 1.36
N ALA A 326 -33.62 1.51 0.49
CA ALA A 326 -33.79 2.93 0.18
C ALA A 326 -34.23 3.76 1.40
N TRP A 327 -35.10 3.20 2.26
CA TRP A 327 -35.72 3.95 3.37
C TRP A 327 -35.00 3.78 4.72
N VAL A 328 -34.38 2.61 4.97
CA VAL A 328 -33.89 2.25 6.30
C VAL A 328 -32.34 2.29 6.34
N SER A 329 -31.66 1.95 5.22
CA SER A 329 -30.20 1.89 5.21
C SER A 329 -29.57 3.27 5.45
N GLN A 330 -28.55 3.31 6.31
CA GLN A 330 -27.75 4.49 6.57
C GLN A 330 -26.48 4.56 5.71
N ASP A 331 -26.14 3.49 5.00
CA ASP A 331 -25.05 3.51 4.03
C ASP A 331 -25.45 4.33 2.79
N LYS A 332 -24.87 5.51 2.67
CA LYS A 332 -25.15 6.46 1.58
C LYS A 332 -24.75 5.92 0.19
N LYS A 333 -23.79 5.01 0.13
CA LYS A 333 -23.24 4.47 -1.12
C LYS A 333 -24.19 3.45 -1.75
N THR A 334 -24.73 2.55 -0.93
CA THR A 334 -25.60 1.47 -1.41
C THR A 334 -27.10 1.82 -1.35
N ARG A 335 -27.51 2.70 -0.43
CA ARG A 335 -28.92 3.07 -0.25
C ARG A 335 -29.60 3.50 -1.55
N ASN A 336 -28.96 4.35 -2.35
CA ASN A 336 -29.51 4.84 -3.61
C ASN A 336 -29.44 3.80 -4.75
N ASN A 337 -28.73 2.70 -4.54
CA ASN A 337 -28.60 1.56 -5.44
C ASN A 337 -29.33 0.32 -4.89
N HIS A 338 -30.46 0.52 -4.21
CA HIS A 338 -31.27 -0.56 -3.64
C HIS A 338 -30.50 -1.52 -2.72
N GLY A 339 -29.48 -1.01 -2.05
CA GLY A 339 -28.58 -1.79 -1.19
C GLY A 339 -27.51 -2.57 -1.94
N LEU A 340 -27.47 -2.56 -3.28
CA LEU A 340 -26.50 -3.32 -4.05
C LEU A 340 -25.08 -2.77 -3.90
N LEU A 341 -24.16 -3.63 -3.49
CA LEU A 341 -22.73 -3.32 -3.43
C LEU A 341 -22.13 -3.21 -4.84
N ALA A 342 -21.35 -2.16 -5.07
CA ALA A 342 -20.59 -1.97 -6.31
C ALA A 342 -19.13 -2.34 -6.08
N ASN A 343 -18.53 -3.13 -6.97
CA ASN A 343 -17.13 -3.51 -6.89
C ASN A 343 -16.25 -2.44 -7.56
N PRO A 344 -15.44 -1.67 -6.81
CA PRO A 344 -14.63 -0.60 -7.38
C PRO A 344 -13.47 -1.12 -8.26
N GLN A 345 -13.11 -2.39 -8.17
CA GLN A 345 -12.08 -3.01 -9.02
C GLN A 345 -12.63 -3.58 -10.33
N SER A 346 -13.94 -3.54 -10.50
CA SER A 346 -14.59 -4.06 -11.71
C SER A 346 -15.75 -3.16 -12.13
N THR A 347 -16.23 -3.32 -13.35
CA THR A 347 -17.43 -2.63 -13.83
C THR A 347 -18.74 -3.34 -13.44
N THR A 348 -18.66 -4.34 -12.56
CA THR A 348 -19.80 -5.18 -12.14
C THR A 348 -20.05 -5.05 -10.65
N SER A 349 -21.20 -5.58 -10.18
CA SER A 349 -21.54 -5.73 -8.76
C SER A 349 -21.04 -7.05 -8.15
N ARG A 350 -20.21 -7.80 -8.87
CA ARG A 350 -19.71 -9.10 -8.44
C ARG A 350 -18.43 -8.97 -7.64
N PHE A 351 -18.35 -9.70 -6.55
CA PHE A 351 -17.18 -9.80 -5.68
C PHE A 351 -16.72 -11.24 -5.58
N GLU A 352 -15.44 -11.49 -5.70
CA GLU A 352 -14.83 -12.71 -5.16
C GLU A 352 -14.86 -12.63 -3.62
N MET A 353 -14.91 -13.75 -2.92
CA MET A 353 -15.03 -13.77 -1.46
C MET A 353 -13.90 -13.00 -0.76
N GLN A 354 -12.67 -13.10 -1.27
CA GLN A 354 -11.53 -12.36 -0.75
C GLN A 354 -11.67 -10.84 -0.97
N GLN A 355 -12.20 -10.42 -2.12
CA GLN A 355 -12.49 -9.01 -2.39
C GLN A 355 -13.56 -8.47 -1.43
N LEU A 356 -14.63 -9.24 -1.21
CA LEU A 356 -15.69 -8.86 -0.27
C LEU A 356 -15.14 -8.69 1.15
N ALA A 357 -14.29 -9.61 1.61
CA ALA A 357 -13.64 -9.55 2.91
C ALA A 357 -12.67 -8.36 3.04
N GLY A 358 -11.84 -8.12 2.03
CA GLY A 358 -10.80 -7.10 2.09
C GLY A 358 -11.27 -5.68 1.78
N MET A 359 -12.40 -5.54 1.05
CA MET A 359 -12.90 -4.23 0.60
C MET A 359 -14.13 -3.75 1.36
N VAL A 360 -14.92 -4.67 1.89
CA VAL A 360 -16.18 -4.32 2.57
C VAL A 360 -16.13 -4.73 4.05
N SER A 361 -16.12 -6.03 4.35
CA SER A 361 -16.02 -6.55 5.72
C SER A 361 -15.72 -8.04 5.74
N GLN A 362 -14.90 -8.48 6.67
CA GLN A 362 -14.63 -9.90 6.90
C GLN A 362 -15.86 -10.65 7.45
N GLU A 363 -16.62 -10.00 8.33
CA GLU A 363 -17.86 -10.55 8.91
C GLU A 363 -18.91 -10.76 7.83
N LEU A 364 -19.06 -9.78 6.94
CA LEU A 364 -19.95 -9.88 5.79
C LEU A 364 -19.60 -11.08 4.91
N ALA A 365 -18.32 -11.24 4.55
CA ALA A 365 -17.89 -12.36 3.72
C ALA A 365 -18.21 -13.72 4.37
N LYS A 366 -17.97 -13.88 5.69
CA LYS A 366 -18.31 -15.10 6.44
C LYS A 366 -19.81 -15.39 6.44
N VAL A 367 -20.64 -14.35 6.57
CA VAL A 367 -22.10 -14.52 6.53
C VAL A 367 -22.55 -14.98 5.15
N VAL A 368 -22.07 -14.31 4.09
CA VAL A 368 -22.47 -14.58 2.69
C VAL A 368 -22.01 -15.95 2.22
N GLU A 369 -20.89 -16.46 2.73
CA GLU A 369 -20.29 -17.74 2.32
C GLU A 369 -21.29 -18.90 2.37
N ASN A 370 -22.11 -18.93 3.42
CA ASN A 370 -23.07 -20.03 3.68
C ASN A 370 -24.51 -19.72 3.24
N MET A 371 -24.76 -18.56 2.60
CA MET A 371 -26.12 -18.17 2.19
C MET A 371 -26.53 -18.78 0.84
N GLN A 372 -27.81 -19.00 0.66
CA GLN A 372 -28.43 -19.38 -0.61
C GLN A 372 -28.91 -18.14 -1.39
N ILE A 373 -29.02 -18.25 -2.70
CA ILE A 373 -29.54 -17.15 -3.55
C ILE A 373 -30.95 -16.76 -3.11
N GLY A 374 -31.17 -15.47 -2.90
CA GLY A 374 -32.42 -14.91 -2.40
C GLY A 374 -32.55 -14.91 -0.88
N GLU A 375 -31.69 -15.60 -0.16
CA GLU A 375 -31.71 -15.64 1.30
C GLU A 375 -31.36 -14.27 1.91
N ILE A 376 -32.01 -13.97 3.04
CA ILE A 376 -31.73 -12.79 3.86
C ILE A 376 -31.09 -13.27 5.15
N SER A 377 -29.95 -12.73 5.51
CA SER A 377 -29.22 -13.09 6.73
C SER A 377 -30.00 -12.78 7.99
N LYS A 378 -29.56 -13.35 9.11
CA LYS A 378 -29.84 -12.76 10.42
C LYS A 378 -29.07 -11.45 10.55
N PRO A 379 -29.54 -10.51 11.40
CA PRO A 379 -28.74 -9.33 11.70
C PRO A 379 -27.39 -9.71 12.34
N PHE A 380 -26.36 -8.97 11.97
CA PHE A 380 -25.02 -9.17 12.53
C PHE A 380 -24.26 -7.85 12.63
N ARG A 381 -23.22 -7.81 13.45
CA ARG A 381 -22.31 -6.68 13.58
C ARG A 381 -21.15 -6.88 12.60
N MET A 382 -20.69 -5.79 12.03
CA MET A 382 -19.54 -5.80 11.14
C MET A 382 -18.77 -4.49 11.22
N VAL A 383 -17.48 -4.56 10.88
CA VAL A 383 -16.64 -3.38 10.69
C VAL A 383 -16.53 -3.08 9.19
N MET A 384 -16.87 -1.86 8.82
CA MET A 384 -16.68 -1.38 7.44
C MET A 384 -15.19 -1.10 7.20
N VAL A 385 -14.54 -1.82 6.28
CA VAL A 385 -13.10 -1.68 6.01
C VAL A 385 -12.73 -0.24 5.65
N GLU A 386 -13.53 0.43 4.83
CA GLU A 386 -13.23 1.77 4.34
C GLU A 386 -13.25 2.84 5.44
N SER A 387 -14.22 2.78 6.36
CA SER A 387 -14.41 3.81 7.39
C SER A 387 -13.93 3.41 8.78
N GLY A 388 -13.65 2.11 8.99
CA GLY A 388 -13.36 1.55 10.31
C GLY A 388 -14.54 1.62 11.29
N LYS A 389 -15.75 1.94 10.81
CA LYS A 389 -16.95 2.04 11.66
C LYS A 389 -17.58 0.68 11.91
N GLU A 390 -18.00 0.46 13.15
CA GLU A 390 -18.86 -0.66 13.51
C GLU A 390 -20.31 -0.35 13.21
N VAL A 391 -20.98 -1.26 12.49
CA VAL A 391 -22.38 -1.13 12.09
C VAL A 391 -23.11 -2.45 12.29
N CYS A 392 -24.44 -2.38 12.43
CA CYS A 392 -25.31 -3.53 12.33
C CYS A 392 -25.83 -3.67 10.90
N ALA A 393 -25.88 -4.89 10.38
CA ALA A 393 -26.29 -5.14 9.00
C ALA A 393 -27.21 -6.35 8.86
N ILE A 394 -28.03 -6.33 7.81
CA ILE A 394 -28.62 -7.51 7.18
C ILE A 394 -28.23 -7.50 5.71
N VAL A 395 -28.06 -8.68 5.14
CA VAL A 395 -27.71 -8.85 3.74
C VAL A 395 -28.62 -9.81 3.05
N LYS A 396 -28.79 -9.59 1.73
CA LYS A 396 -29.46 -10.53 0.83
C LYS A 396 -28.46 -10.97 -0.22
N LEU A 397 -28.30 -12.28 -0.37
CA LEU A 397 -27.54 -12.83 -1.47
C LEU A 397 -28.37 -12.75 -2.75
N LYS A 398 -28.03 -11.83 -3.64
CA LYS A 398 -28.77 -11.59 -4.88
C LYS A 398 -28.44 -12.61 -5.95
N ASN A 399 -27.15 -12.92 -6.08
CA ASN A 399 -26.66 -13.89 -7.06
C ASN A 399 -25.40 -14.56 -6.55
N ARG A 400 -25.14 -15.80 -7.01
CA ARG A 400 -23.94 -16.57 -6.74
C ARG A 400 -23.56 -17.33 -7.99
N ILE A 401 -22.30 -17.22 -8.37
CA ILE A 401 -21.69 -18.05 -9.40
C ILE A 401 -20.62 -18.85 -8.67
N ASP A 402 -20.83 -20.17 -8.59
CA ASP A 402 -19.89 -21.04 -7.90
C ASP A 402 -18.57 -21.11 -8.65
N GLY A 403 -17.50 -21.39 -7.90
CA GLY A 403 -16.16 -21.54 -8.48
C GLY A 403 -16.15 -22.64 -9.54
N HIS A 404 -15.63 -22.33 -10.71
CA HIS A 404 -15.64 -23.22 -11.86
C HIS A 404 -14.40 -23.03 -12.74
N LYS A 405 -14.09 -23.99 -13.59
CA LYS A 405 -13.13 -23.78 -14.67
C LYS A 405 -13.74 -22.82 -15.68
N ALA A 406 -12.94 -21.82 -16.11
CA ALA A 406 -13.41 -20.79 -17.02
C ALA A 406 -14.09 -21.37 -18.26
N THR A 407 -15.16 -20.70 -18.70
CA THR A 407 -15.87 -21.01 -19.96
C THR A 407 -15.88 -19.79 -20.87
N ILE A 408 -15.92 -20.02 -22.17
CA ILE A 408 -15.97 -18.90 -23.14
C ILE A 408 -17.26 -18.13 -23.06
N SER A 409 -18.36 -18.80 -22.71
CA SER A 409 -19.71 -18.17 -22.66
C SER A 409 -19.86 -17.21 -21.48
N GLU A 410 -19.28 -17.54 -20.34
CA GLU A 410 -19.51 -16.81 -19.08
C GLU A 410 -18.33 -15.90 -18.72
N ASP A 411 -17.08 -16.31 -19.07
CA ASP A 411 -15.85 -15.68 -18.62
C ASP A 411 -15.05 -15.00 -19.74
N TYR A 412 -15.72 -14.71 -20.86
CA TYR A 412 -15.05 -14.18 -22.05
C TYR A 412 -14.16 -12.96 -21.77
N GLN A 413 -14.64 -12.00 -20.97
CA GLN A 413 -13.84 -10.80 -20.68
C GLN A 413 -12.59 -11.15 -19.88
N ARG A 414 -12.70 -12.00 -18.86
CA ARG A 414 -11.56 -12.46 -18.06
C ARG A 414 -10.55 -13.25 -18.91
N LEU A 415 -11.04 -14.10 -19.78
CA LEU A 415 -10.18 -14.83 -20.74
C LEU A 415 -9.48 -13.88 -21.71
N LYS A 416 -10.18 -12.84 -22.18
CA LYS A 416 -9.60 -11.80 -23.03
C LYS A 416 -8.49 -11.05 -22.30
N ASP A 417 -8.69 -10.71 -21.02
CA ASP A 417 -7.69 -10.01 -20.21
C ASP A 417 -6.44 -10.89 -20.01
N ILE A 418 -6.62 -12.18 -19.72
CA ILE A 418 -5.53 -13.17 -19.63
C ILE A 418 -4.74 -13.27 -20.95
N VAL A 419 -5.43 -13.34 -22.07
CA VAL A 419 -4.77 -13.40 -23.39
C VAL A 419 -4.05 -12.11 -23.70
N THR A 420 -4.64 -10.95 -23.34
CA THR A 420 -4.02 -9.63 -23.50
C THR A 420 -2.72 -9.55 -22.71
N GLN A 421 -2.76 -9.94 -21.43
CA GLN A 421 -1.59 -9.96 -20.56
C GLN A 421 -0.50 -10.87 -21.12
N LYS A 422 -0.83 -12.09 -21.50
CA LYS A 422 0.12 -13.04 -22.08
C LYS A 422 0.77 -12.51 -23.35
N ARG A 423 0.01 -11.88 -24.24
CA ARG A 423 0.58 -11.24 -25.44
C ARG A 423 1.46 -10.04 -25.11
N SER A 424 1.12 -9.30 -24.07
CA SER A 424 1.98 -8.21 -23.58
C SER A 424 3.32 -8.75 -23.12
N GLU A 425 3.30 -9.82 -22.30
CA GLU A 425 4.50 -10.50 -21.82
C GLU A 425 5.35 -11.06 -22.98
N GLU A 426 4.72 -11.72 -23.94
CA GLU A 426 5.40 -12.25 -25.14
C GLU A 426 6.07 -11.14 -25.97
N LYS A 427 5.40 -9.99 -26.14
CA LYS A 427 5.98 -8.82 -26.83
C LYS A 427 7.19 -8.26 -26.08
N LEU A 428 7.06 -8.08 -24.75
CA LEU A 428 8.16 -7.59 -23.93
C LEU A 428 9.33 -8.56 -23.93
N GLN A 429 9.07 -9.87 -23.79
CA GLN A 429 10.10 -10.90 -23.83
C GLN A 429 10.86 -10.89 -25.17
N LYS A 430 10.13 -10.84 -26.28
CA LYS A 430 10.74 -10.75 -27.62
C LYS A 430 11.60 -9.50 -27.75
N TRP A 431 11.10 -8.36 -27.29
CA TRP A 431 11.82 -7.11 -27.32
C TRP A 431 13.11 -7.17 -26.48
N ILE A 432 13.06 -7.74 -25.26
CA ILE A 432 14.23 -7.92 -24.38
C ILE A 432 15.30 -8.76 -25.10
N LEU A 433 14.92 -9.90 -25.67
CA LEU A 433 15.85 -10.78 -26.40
C LEU A 433 16.49 -10.09 -27.64
N GLU A 434 15.76 -9.23 -28.33
CA GLU A 434 16.29 -8.45 -29.45
C GLU A 434 17.23 -7.32 -28.95
N LYS A 435 16.89 -6.66 -27.85
CA LYS A 435 17.71 -5.58 -27.28
C LYS A 435 19.01 -6.09 -26.67
N GLN A 436 19.01 -7.22 -25.98
CA GLN A 436 20.23 -7.87 -25.49
C GLN A 436 21.30 -8.07 -26.58
N LYS A 437 20.86 -8.37 -27.82
CA LYS A 437 21.77 -8.57 -28.96
C LYS A 437 22.42 -7.27 -29.43
N LYS A 438 21.75 -6.15 -29.25
CA LYS A 438 22.13 -4.82 -29.81
C LYS A 438 22.77 -3.92 -28.76
N THR A 439 22.57 -4.20 -27.49
CA THR A 439 23.12 -3.39 -26.38
C THR A 439 24.43 -3.99 -25.88
N TYR A 440 25.37 -3.14 -25.51
CA TYR A 440 26.56 -3.60 -24.82
C TYR A 440 26.20 -4.13 -23.44
N VAL A 441 26.60 -5.37 -23.15
CA VAL A 441 26.41 -6.01 -21.84
C VAL A 441 27.71 -6.63 -21.40
N ARG A 442 28.12 -6.30 -20.17
CA ARG A 442 29.28 -6.90 -19.49
C ARG A 442 28.86 -7.39 -18.11
N ILE A 443 29.10 -8.65 -17.82
CA ILE A 443 28.83 -9.28 -16.53
C ILE A 443 30.17 -9.56 -15.86
N ASN A 444 30.30 -9.21 -14.56
CA ASN A 444 31.45 -9.59 -13.77
C ASN A 444 31.57 -11.12 -13.72
N PRO A 445 32.76 -11.69 -13.91
CA PRO A 445 32.95 -13.15 -13.95
C PRO A 445 32.37 -13.93 -12.77
N ASN A 446 32.39 -13.34 -11.58
CA ASN A 446 31.82 -13.97 -10.38
C ASN A 446 30.30 -14.11 -10.42
N TRP A 447 29.62 -13.33 -11.25
CA TRP A 447 28.16 -13.27 -11.39
C TRP A 447 27.62 -13.95 -12.65
N ARG A 448 28.49 -14.63 -13.43
CA ARG A 448 28.12 -15.31 -14.68
C ARG A 448 27.55 -16.71 -14.48
N LYS A 449 27.65 -17.29 -13.29
CA LYS A 449 27.29 -18.70 -13.03
C LYS A 449 25.80 -18.90 -12.75
N CYS A 450 24.98 -17.99 -13.16
CA CYS A 450 23.53 -18.00 -12.95
C CYS A 450 22.77 -18.63 -14.14
N ASN A 451 21.65 -19.26 -13.84
CA ASN A 451 20.70 -19.68 -14.86
C ASN A 451 19.73 -18.53 -15.12
N PHE A 452 20.05 -17.68 -16.08
CA PHE A 452 19.28 -16.49 -16.40
C PHE A 452 17.97 -16.83 -17.14
N LYS A 453 16.93 -16.08 -16.84
CA LYS A 453 15.62 -16.17 -17.52
C LYS A 453 15.75 -15.83 -19.01
N TYR A 454 16.62 -14.87 -19.36
CA TYR A 454 16.87 -14.46 -20.73
C TYR A 454 18.27 -14.92 -21.18
N PRO A 455 18.39 -15.91 -22.12
CA PRO A 455 19.67 -16.54 -22.42
C PRO A 455 20.66 -15.67 -23.18
N GLY A 456 20.32 -14.46 -23.55
CA GLY A 456 21.15 -13.54 -24.35
C GLY A 456 22.21 -12.74 -23.57
N TRP A 457 22.31 -12.90 -22.25
CA TRP A 457 23.21 -12.12 -21.41
C TRP A 457 24.67 -12.55 -21.50
N VAL A 458 24.92 -13.82 -21.64
CA VAL A 458 26.28 -14.38 -21.75
C VAL A 458 26.52 -14.68 -23.22
N LYS A 459 27.41 -13.88 -23.84
CA LYS A 459 27.87 -14.06 -25.22
C LYS A 459 29.11 -14.90 -25.28
#